data_57044c69014fa48157243bb156e68a9c
#
_entry.id   57044c69014fa48157243bb156e68a9c
#
_cell.length_a   1.000
_cell.length_b   1.000
_cell.length_c   1.000
_cell.angle_alpha   90.00
_cell.angle_beta   90.00
_cell.angle_gamma   90.00
#
_symmetry.space_group_name_H-M   'P 1'
#
loop_
_entity.id
_entity.type
_entity.pdbx_description
1 polymer ?
#
loop_
_entity_poly.entity_id
_entity_poly.type
_entity_poly.pdbx_seq_one_letter_code
_entity_poly.pdbx_strand_id
1 'polypeptide(L)'
;MFKGRSLIIATKHEKEKIIGPLLENSIGVISFVDPNFDTDMLGTFSGEVERELDPIATARKKCLLAMELSNCDLGIASEGSFGPHPSLFFVSADDEFLIFIDKKNDLEIIVRELSTETNFNGNKIKNEKELLDFANLVKFPSHALILRKSKTDTTNIFKGITNLEDLKKSFHLMFDEFKSVYAETDMRAMHNPSRMAVIKNATKKLLDKINACCPQCNIPGFGITSAKKGLACSLCMAPTKSTLSFIYNCKKCDFKREEMYPNKKTTEDPMYCDYCNP
;
A
#
# COMPACT_ATOMS: atom_id res chain seq x y z
N MET A 1 -15.41 19.13 9.52
CA MET A 1 -15.38 18.99 8.04
C MET A 1 -16.01 17.67 7.59
N PHE A 2 -15.61 16.51 8.17
CA PHE A 2 -16.01 15.17 7.72
C PHE A 2 -17.13 14.53 8.56
N LYS A 3 -17.30 14.92 9.83
CA LYS A 3 -18.21 14.31 10.80
C LYS A 3 -19.64 14.17 10.25
N GLY A 4 -20.17 12.94 10.32
CA GLY A 4 -21.52 12.58 9.87
C GLY A 4 -21.69 12.42 8.35
N ARG A 5 -20.62 12.64 7.55
CA ARG A 5 -20.68 12.41 6.09
C ARG A 5 -20.49 10.94 5.77
N SER A 6 -21.20 10.47 4.76
CA SER A 6 -21.02 9.13 4.20
C SER A 6 -19.69 9.07 3.45
N LEU A 7 -18.94 7.97 3.63
CA LEU A 7 -17.66 7.71 2.97
C LEU A 7 -17.69 6.32 2.34
N ILE A 8 -17.56 6.26 1.01
CA ILE A 8 -17.43 4.98 0.30
C ILE A 8 -16.00 4.44 0.41
N ILE A 9 -15.87 3.17 0.80
CA ILE A 9 -14.60 2.44 0.75
C ILE A 9 -14.61 1.55 -0.49
N ALA A 10 -13.83 1.91 -1.51
CA ALA A 10 -13.74 1.17 -2.76
C ALA A 10 -12.87 -0.09 -2.59
N THR A 11 -13.47 -1.16 -2.07
CA THR A 11 -12.79 -2.43 -1.76
C THR A 11 -13.69 -3.63 -2.03
N LYS A 12 -13.06 -4.80 -2.27
CA LYS A 12 -13.73 -6.10 -2.41
C LYS A 12 -13.15 -7.17 -1.46
N HIS A 13 -12.00 -6.89 -0.83
CA HIS A 13 -11.22 -7.89 -0.09
C HIS A 13 -11.17 -7.62 1.42
N GLU A 14 -12.29 -7.20 2.01
CA GLU A 14 -12.45 -6.99 3.46
C GLU A 14 -11.54 -5.92 4.08
N LYS A 15 -10.94 -5.05 3.26
CA LYS A 15 -10.09 -3.95 3.76
C LYS A 15 -10.90 -2.94 4.57
N GLU A 16 -12.21 -2.83 4.31
CA GLU A 16 -13.15 -1.99 5.07
C GLU A 16 -13.18 -2.33 6.55
N LYS A 17 -12.95 -3.59 6.92
CA LYS A 17 -12.91 -4.04 8.33
C LYS A 17 -11.78 -3.37 9.13
N ILE A 18 -10.75 -2.89 8.46
CA ILE A 18 -9.63 -2.16 9.07
C ILE A 18 -9.76 -0.65 8.83
N ILE A 19 -10.06 -0.25 7.59
CA ILE A 19 -10.07 1.16 7.18
C ILE A 19 -11.27 1.88 7.83
N GLY A 20 -12.46 1.30 7.75
CA GLY A 20 -13.71 1.89 8.22
C GLY A 20 -13.66 2.34 9.69
N PRO A 21 -13.42 1.42 10.65
CA PRO A 21 -13.40 1.77 12.07
C PRO A 21 -12.36 2.85 12.43
N LEU A 22 -11.20 2.86 11.77
CA LEU A 22 -10.16 3.85 12.01
C LEU A 22 -10.60 5.25 11.56
N LEU A 23 -11.24 5.37 10.38
CA LEU A 23 -11.76 6.64 9.87
C LEU A 23 -12.96 7.12 10.68
N GLU A 24 -13.91 6.24 11.00
CA GLU A 24 -15.09 6.58 11.82
C GLU A 24 -14.68 7.13 13.18
N ASN A 25 -13.76 6.46 13.87
CA ASN A 25 -13.28 6.88 15.19
C ASN A 25 -12.47 8.20 15.15
N SER A 26 -11.71 8.45 14.08
CA SER A 26 -10.81 9.60 14.02
C SER A 26 -11.47 10.86 13.46
N ILE A 27 -12.24 10.74 12.37
CA ILE A 27 -12.81 11.89 11.65
C ILE A 27 -14.35 11.91 11.63
N GLY A 28 -14.98 10.90 12.23
CA GLY A 28 -16.42 10.84 12.48
C GLY A 28 -17.27 10.67 11.21
N VAL A 29 -16.72 10.06 10.16
CA VAL A 29 -17.46 9.67 8.95
C VAL A 29 -18.34 8.45 9.23
N ILE A 30 -19.29 8.17 8.34
CA ILE A 30 -20.06 6.93 8.30
C ILE A 30 -19.56 6.16 7.08
N SER A 31 -18.71 5.14 7.31
CA SER A 31 -18.13 4.38 6.22
C SER A 31 -19.04 3.27 5.73
N PHE A 32 -19.00 2.98 4.44
CA PHE A 32 -19.72 1.88 3.82
C PHE A 32 -18.99 1.36 2.58
N VAL A 33 -19.36 0.16 2.14
CA VAL A 33 -18.95 -0.44 0.86
C VAL A 33 -20.19 -0.66 0.00
N ASP A 34 -20.02 -0.52 -1.32
CA ASP A 34 -21.07 -0.91 -2.27
C ASP A 34 -20.82 -2.37 -2.71
N PRO A 35 -21.71 -3.31 -2.39
CA PRO A 35 -21.55 -4.71 -2.74
C PRO A 35 -21.62 -4.96 -4.26
N ASN A 36 -22.17 -4.01 -5.02
CA ASN A 36 -22.28 -4.11 -6.48
C ASN A 36 -21.05 -3.57 -7.20
N PHE A 37 -20.12 -2.91 -6.48
CA PHE A 37 -18.91 -2.37 -7.09
C PHE A 37 -17.82 -3.43 -7.20
N ASP A 38 -17.57 -3.93 -8.42
CA ASP A 38 -16.50 -4.87 -8.71
C ASP A 38 -15.17 -4.15 -8.95
N THR A 39 -14.27 -4.17 -7.95
CA THR A 39 -12.95 -3.55 -8.05
C THR A 39 -11.99 -4.34 -8.94
N ASP A 40 -12.28 -5.61 -9.25
CA ASP A 40 -11.40 -6.49 -10.01
C ASP A 40 -11.38 -6.15 -11.51
N MET A 41 -12.37 -5.40 -11.98
CA MET A 41 -12.41 -4.88 -13.36
C MET A 41 -11.21 -3.98 -13.73
N LEU A 42 -10.49 -3.46 -12.74
CA LEU A 42 -9.31 -2.58 -12.93
C LEU A 42 -7.97 -3.28 -12.65
N GLY A 43 -7.97 -4.60 -12.56
CA GLY A 43 -6.79 -5.44 -12.35
C GLY A 43 -6.92 -6.37 -11.16
N THR A 44 -6.47 -7.63 -11.33
CA THR A 44 -6.46 -8.64 -10.29
C THR A 44 -5.04 -8.99 -9.86
N PHE A 45 -4.88 -9.42 -8.59
CA PHE A 45 -3.58 -9.89 -8.07
C PHE A 45 -3.06 -11.13 -8.79
N SER A 46 -3.97 -12.01 -9.16
CA SER A 46 -3.66 -13.29 -9.81
C SER A 46 -3.39 -13.15 -11.31
N GLY A 47 -3.46 -11.92 -11.86
CA GLY A 47 -3.12 -11.62 -13.25
C GLY A 47 -4.20 -12.01 -14.26
N GLU A 48 -5.41 -12.34 -13.83
CA GLU A 48 -6.56 -12.65 -14.72
C GLU A 48 -7.04 -11.40 -15.47
N VAL A 49 -6.92 -10.24 -14.82
CA VAL A 49 -7.13 -8.91 -15.43
C VAL A 49 -5.84 -8.14 -15.25
N GLU A 50 -5.21 -7.76 -16.36
CA GLU A 50 -3.96 -6.99 -16.36
C GLU A 50 -4.18 -5.57 -15.84
N ARG A 51 -3.24 -5.08 -15.04
CA ARG A 51 -3.26 -3.71 -14.56
C ARG A 51 -2.61 -2.79 -15.61
N GLU A 52 -3.39 -1.91 -16.21
CA GLU A 52 -2.92 -0.95 -17.22
C GLU A 52 -2.32 0.33 -16.64
N LEU A 53 -2.73 0.70 -15.42
CA LEU A 53 -2.34 1.95 -14.76
C LEU A 53 -1.36 1.71 -13.61
N ASP A 54 -0.59 2.72 -13.24
CA ASP A 54 0.19 2.71 -12.01
C ASP A 54 -0.72 2.59 -10.76
N PRO A 55 -0.19 2.17 -9.59
CA PRO A 55 -1.01 1.91 -8.41
C PRO A 55 -1.83 3.12 -7.94
N ILE A 56 -1.29 4.34 -8.05
CA ILE A 56 -1.98 5.57 -7.62
C ILE A 56 -3.11 5.90 -8.57
N ALA A 57 -2.86 5.84 -9.88
CA ALA A 57 -3.87 6.07 -10.91
C ALA A 57 -4.99 5.01 -10.83
N THR A 58 -4.65 3.75 -10.56
CA THR A 58 -5.61 2.67 -10.34
C THR A 58 -6.48 2.94 -9.11
N ALA A 59 -5.87 3.27 -7.97
CA ALA A 59 -6.61 3.60 -6.74
C ALA A 59 -7.52 4.81 -6.94
N ARG A 60 -7.04 5.87 -7.62
CA ARG A 60 -7.83 7.06 -7.94
C ARG A 60 -9.05 6.71 -8.81
N LYS A 61 -8.85 5.94 -9.87
CA LYS A 61 -9.94 5.50 -10.76
C LYS A 61 -10.97 4.66 -10.01
N LYS A 62 -10.54 3.70 -9.17
CA LYS A 62 -11.41 2.92 -8.28
C LYS A 62 -12.23 3.81 -7.36
N CYS A 63 -11.57 4.76 -6.69
CA CYS A 63 -12.22 5.68 -5.77
C CYS A 63 -13.31 6.51 -6.47
N LEU A 64 -12.97 7.13 -7.59
CA LEU A 64 -13.90 7.99 -8.35
C LEU A 64 -15.09 7.22 -8.89
N LEU A 65 -14.89 6.02 -9.43
CA LEU A 65 -15.97 5.16 -9.92
C LEU A 65 -16.91 4.72 -8.78
N ALA A 66 -16.35 4.30 -7.63
CA ALA A 66 -17.16 3.94 -6.46
C ALA A 66 -17.99 5.13 -5.96
N MET A 67 -17.38 6.32 -5.90
CA MET A 67 -18.07 7.56 -5.51
C MET A 67 -19.20 7.93 -6.48
N GLU A 68 -19.01 7.73 -7.78
CA GLU A 68 -20.03 7.99 -8.80
C GLU A 68 -21.19 7.03 -8.69
N LEU A 69 -20.93 5.71 -8.63
CA LEU A 69 -21.96 4.68 -8.50
C LEU A 69 -22.78 4.82 -7.24
N SER A 70 -22.16 5.19 -6.12
CA SER A 70 -22.83 5.34 -4.82
C SER A 70 -23.36 6.75 -4.57
N ASN A 71 -23.27 7.66 -5.56
CA ASN A 71 -23.63 9.09 -5.43
C ASN A 71 -23.03 9.72 -4.15
N CYS A 72 -21.75 9.45 -3.88
CA CYS A 72 -21.04 9.87 -2.68
C CYS A 72 -19.94 10.89 -3.02
N ASP A 73 -19.83 11.97 -2.23
CA ASP A 73 -18.83 13.01 -2.44
C ASP A 73 -17.52 12.80 -1.65
N LEU A 74 -17.44 11.70 -0.88
CA LEU A 74 -16.30 11.35 -0.07
C LEU A 74 -15.94 9.88 -0.27
N GLY A 75 -14.70 9.59 -0.62
CA GLY A 75 -14.29 8.22 -0.93
C GLY A 75 -12.85 7.91 -0.52
N ILE A 76 -12.58 6.63 -0.34
CA ILE A 76 -11.24 6.08 -0.14
C ILE A 76 -11.07 4.82 -0.97
N ALA A 77 -9.88 4.66 -1.56
CA ALA A 77 -9.46 3.43 -2.20
C ALA A 77 -8.03 3.08 -1.80
N SER A 78 -7.69 1.81 -1.91
CA SER A 78 -6.31 1.34 -1.73
C SER A 78 -5.89 0.45 -2.87
N GLU A 79 -4.59 0.50 -3.18
CA GLU A 79 -3.94 -0.37 -4.15
C GLU A 79 -2.60 -0.82 -3.61
N GLY A 80 -2.32 -2.13 -3.74
CA GLY A 80 -1.06 -2.71 -3.31
C GLY A 80 -0.29 -3.35 -4.46
N SER A 81 1.02 -3.38 -4.34
CA SER A 81 1.92 -4.14 -5.21
C SER A 81 2.95 -4.90 -4.38
N PHE A 82 3.41 -6.03 -4.92
CA PHE A 82 4.37 -6.91 -4.26
C PHE A 82 5.53 -7.22 -5.20
N GLY A 83 6.74 -7.19 -4.67
CA GLY A 83 7.93 -7.42 -5.45
C GLY A 83 9.19 -7.10 -4.66
N PRO A 84 10.35 -6.96 -5.34
CA PRO A 84 11.58 -6.52 -4.70
C PRO A 84 11.42 -5.11 -4.12
N HIS A 85 11.98 -4.89 -2.94
CA HIS A 85 12.04 -3.55 -2.34
C HIS A 85 12.85 -2.60 -3.24
N PRO A 86 12.41 -1.35 -3.47
CA PRO A 86 13.03 -0.42 -4.44
C PRO A 86 14.51 -0.14 -4.21
N SER A 87 14.98 -0.24 -2.96
CA SER A 87 16.39 0.02 -2.60
C SER A 87 17.12 -1.24 -2.13
N LEU A 88 16.41 -2.28 -1.68
CA LEU A 88 16.96 -3.53 -1.17
C LEU A 88 16.47 -4.68 -2.05
N PHE A 89 17.01 -4.81 -3.24
CA PHE A 89 16.49 -5.68 -4.32
C PHE A 89 16.37 -7.16 -3.95
N PHE A 90 17.08 -7.61 -2.91
CA PHE A 90 17.07 -8.98 -2.40
C PHE A 90 15.99 -9.24 -1.33
N VAL A 91 15.22 -8.21 -0.95
CA VAL A 91 14.14 -8.31 0.04
C VAL A 91 12.80 -8.07 -0.66
N SER A 92 11.81 -8.92 -0.40
CA SER A 92 10.43 -8.69 -0.85
C SER A 92 9.79 -7.55 -0.04
N ALA A 93 8.93 -6.79 -0.72
CA ALA A 93 8.18 -5.71 -0.10
C ALA A 93 6.70 -5.77 -0.47
N ASP A 94 5.88 -5.25 0.44
CA ASP A 94 4.48 -4.89 0.28
C ASP A 94 4.41 -3.36 0.19
N ASP A 95 3.91 -2.84 -0.92
CA ASP A 95 3.84 -1.40 -1.23
C ASP A 95 2.38 -0.99 -1.39
N GLU A 96 1.78 -0.49 -0.32
CA GLU A 96 0.36 -0.11 -0.27
C GLU A 96 0.19 1.41 -0.42
N PHE A 97 -0.71 1.79 -1.34
CA PHE A 97 -1.15 3.16 -1.54
C PHE A 97 -2.60 3.32 -1.09
N LEU A 98 -2.89 4.36 -0.32
CA LEU A 98 -4.25 4.79 -0.02
C LEU A 98 -4.47 6.18 -0.59
N ILE A 99 -5.64 6.36 -1.21
CA ILE A 99 -6.10 7.65 -1.70
C ILE A 99 -7.44 8.01 -1.03
N PHE A 100 -7.52 9.21 -0.50
CA PHE A 100 -8.72 9.79 0.08
C PHE A 100 -9.13 11.00 -0.76
N ILE A 101 -10.38 11.01 -1.23
CA ILE A 101 -10.92 12.05 -2.11
C ILE A 101 -12.16 12.67 -1.47
N ASP A 102 -12.20 13.99 -1.40
CA ASP A 102 -13.35 14.80 -1.01
C ASP A 102 -13.71 15.78 -2.13
N LYS A 103 -14.68 15.41 -2.97
CA LYS A 103 -15.14 16.25 -4.09
C LYS A 103 -15.72 17.59 -3.62
N LYS A 104 -16.39 17.59 -2.46
CA LYS A 104 -16.99 18.82 -1.91
C LYS A 104 -15.96 19.90 -1.57
N ASN A 105 -14.79 19.50 -1.11
CA ASN A 105 -13.74 20.42 -0.69
C ASN A 105 -12.56 20.51 -1.66
N ASP A 106 -12.65 19.83 -2.81
CA ASP A 106 -11.57 19.69 -3.79
C ASP A 106 -10.26 19.24 -3.12
N LEU A 107 -10.36 18.12 -2.39
CA LEU A 107 -9.25 17.60 -1.58
C LEU A 107 -8.89 16.18 -2.01
N GLU A 108 -7.62 15.96 -2.29
CA GLU A 108 -7.04 14.65 -2.51
C GLU A 108 -5.82 14.45 -1.61
N ILE A 109 -5.84 13.37 -0.82
CA ILE A 109 -4.72 13.01 0.06
C ILE A 109 -4.27 11.60 -0.29
N ILE A 110 -2.98 11.45 -0.60
CA ILE A 110 -2.36 10.17 -0.93
C ILE A 110 -1.30 9.85 0.12
N VAL A 111 -1.27 8.59 0.53
CA VAL A 111 -0.20 8.02 1.37
C VAL A 111 0.34 6.75 0.76
N ARG A 112 1.57 6.43 1.10
CA ARG A 112 2.26 5.20 0.78
C ARG A 112 2.79 4.54 2.04
N GLU A 113 2.59 3.24 2.16
CA GLU A 113 3.23 2.38 3.14
C GLU A 113 4.04 1.33 2.42
N LEU A 114 5.35 1.38 2.57
CA LEU A 114 6.29 0.40 2.04
C LEU A 114 6.81 -0.43 3.21
N SER A 115 6.56 -1.74 3.19
CA SER A 115 6.91 -2.64 4.29
C SER A 115 7.67 -3.86 3.78
N THR A 116 8.71 -4.27 4.51
CA THR A 116 9.37 -5.56 4.33
C THR A 116 8.73 -6.68 5.16
N GLU A 117 7.75 -6.34 6.02
CA GLU A 117 6.95 -7.29 6.80
C GLU A 117 5.89 -7.95 5.92
N THR A 118 6.34 -8.77 4.97
CA THR A 118 5.50 -9.48 4.02
C THR A 118 5.88 -10.95 3.93
N ASN A 119 4.92 -11.81 3.64
CA ASN A 119 5.16 -13.21 3.30
C ASN A 119 5.15 -13.46 1.79
N PHE A 120 5.17 -12.40 0.97
CA PHE A 120 5.14 -12.51 -0.48
C PHE A 120 6.22 -13.46 -0.99
N ASN A 121 5.80 -14.59 -1.56
CA ASN A 121 6.68 -15.64 -2.03
C ASN A 121 5.96 -16.53 -3.04
N GLY A 122 6.72 -17.23 -3.87
CA GLY A 122 6.21 -18.26 -4.77
C GLY A 122 7.31 -19.19 -5.26
N ASN A 123 7.00 -20.48 -5.39
CA ASN A 123 7.96 -21.48 -5.79
C ASN A 123 7.33 -22.57 -6.63
N LYS A 124 8.14 -23.20 -7.51
CA LYS A 124 7.76 -24.42 -8.21
C LYS A 124 7.91 -25.61 -7.27
N ILE A 125 6.86 -26.41 -7.16
CA ILE A 125 6.72 -27.55 -6.23
C ILE A 125 6.80 -28.84 -7.04
N LYS A 126 7.66 -29.75 -6.60
CA LYS A 126 7.93 -31.03 -7.25
C LYS A 126 7.31 -32.24 -6.52
N ASN A 127 7.00 -32.07 -5.24
CA ASN A 127 6.43 -33.15 -4.41
C ASN A 127 5.73 -32.55 -3.18
N GLU A 128 4.94 -33.37 -2.47
CA GLU A 128 4.18 -32.96 -1.30
C GLU A 128 5.07 -32.43 -0.16
N LYS A 129 6.29 -32.96 0.00
CA LYS A 129 7.21 -32.47 1.02
C LYS A 129 7.60 -31.02 0.76
N GLU A 130 7.99 -30.69 -0.46
CA GLU A 130 8.32 -29.31 -0.85
C GLU A 130 7.12 -28.37 -0.67
N LEU A 131 5.89 -28.86 -0.94
CA LEU A 131 4.66 -28.10 -0.69
C LEU A 131 4.50 -27.75 0.79
N LEU A 132 4.67 -28.72 1.67
CA LEU A 132 4.54 -28.52 3.13
C LEU A 132 5.64 -27.63 3.68
N ASP A 133 6.87 -27.78 3.21
CA ASP A 133 8.00 -26.92 3.57
C ASP A 133 7.72 -25.45 3.14
N PHE A 134 7.24 -25.25 1.92
CA PHE A 134 6.82 -23.94 1.43
C PHE A 134 5.67 -23.35 2.26
N ALA A 135 4.63 -24.15 2.53
CA ALA A 135 3.48 -23.72 3.32
C ALA A 135 3.91 -23.22 4.72
N ASN A 136 4.79 -23.96 5.38
CA ASN A 136 5.34 -23.56 6.69
C ASN A 136 6.14 -22.24 6.59
N LEU A 137 6.98 -22.11 5.57
CA LEU A 137 7.80 -20.90 5.34
C LEU A 137 6.94 -19.65 5.22
N VAL A 138 5.80 -19.73 4.56
CA VAL A 138 4.93 -18.59 4.26
C VAL A 138 3.77 -18.40 5.24
N LYS A 139 3.83 -19.05 6.42
CA LYS A 139 2.88 -18.89 7.54
C LYS A 139 1.48 -19.48 7.27
N PHE A 140 1.38 -20.52 6.40
CA PHE A 140 0.14 -21.27 6.27
C PHE A 140 -0.16 -22.03 7.58
N PRO A 141 -1.43 -22.19 8.03
CA PRO A 141 -2.68 -21.84 7.34
C PRO A 141 -3.20 -20.41 7.66
N SER A 142 -2.52 -19.64 8.50
CA SER A 142 -2.95 -18.27 8.84
C SER A 142 -2.95 -17.33 7.62
N HIS A 143 -2.08 -17.62 6.66
CA HIS A 143 -2.00 -16.97 5.35
C HIS A 143 -2.37 -18.00 4.28
N ALA A 144 -3.34 -17.67 3.45
CA ALA A 144 -3.80 -18.58 2.40
C ALA A 144 -2.76 -18.74 1.28
N LEU A 145 -2.91 -19.84 0.55
CA LEU A 145 -2.09 -20.14 -0.62
C LEU A 145 -2.92 -20.14 -1.90
N ILE A 146 -2.22 -19.95 -2.99
CA ILE A 146 -2.68 -20.16 -4.35
C ILE A 146 -1.83 -21.28 -4.96
N LEU A 147 -2.47 -22.24 -5.62
CA LEU A 147 -1.79 -23.22 -6.46
C LEU A 147 -2.19 -23.01 -7.91
N ARG A 148 -1.22 -23.03 -8.82
CA ARG A 148 -1.44 -22.94 -10.27
C ARG A 148 -0.47 -23.85 -11.04
N LYS A 149 -0.80 -24.13 -12.31
CA LYS A 149 0.04 -24.96 -13.18
C LYS A 149 1.45 -24.40 -13.35
N SER A 150 1.57 -23.08 -13.52
CA SER A 150 2.85 -22.37 -13.65
C SER A 150 2.71 -20.93 -13.15
N LYS A 151 3.81 -20.24 -12.95
CA LYS A 151 3.83 -18.84 -12.46
C LYS A 151 2.97 -17.87 -13.30
N THR A 152 2.80 -18.13 -14.57
CA THR A 152 2.07 -17.27 -15.52
C THR A 152 0.71 -17.81 -15.95
N ASP A 153 0.33 -19.02 -15.48
CA ASP A 153 -0.97 -19.59 -15.81
C ASP A 153 -2.08 -18.92 -14.99
N THR A 154 -3.10 -18.41 -15.66
CA THR A 154 -4.25 -17.75 -15.04
C THR A 154 -5.55 -18.53 -15.13
N THR A 155 -5.53 -19.70 -15.78
CA THR A 155 -6.73 -20.53 -16.04
C THR A 155 -6.85 -21.71 -15.08
N ASN A 156 -5.76 -22.41 -14.81
CA ASN A 156 -5.72 -23.57 -13.91
C ASN A 156 -5.20 -23.13 -12.53
N ILE A 157 -6.11 -22.60 -11.71
CA ILE A 157 -5.74 -21.94 -10.46
C ILE A 157 -6.73 -22.26 -9.32
N PHE A 158 -6.21 -22.71 -8.18
CA PHE A 158 -6.91 -22.83 -6.90
C PHE A 158 -6.48 -21.68 -6.00
N LYS A 159 -7.44 -20.89 -5.51
CA LYS A 159 -7.18 -19.70 -4.69
C LYS A 159 -7.82 -19.81 -3.30
N GLY A 160 -7.26 -19.09 -2.32
CA GLY A 160 -7.86 -18.98 -0.99
C GLY A 160 -7.78 -20.30 -0.21
N ILE A 161 -6.73 -21.08 -0.43
CA ILE A 161 -6.54 -22.35 0.28
C ILE A 161 -6.10 -22.02 1.70
N THR A 162 -6.91 -22.39 2.70
CA THR A 162 -6.72 -22.05 4.11
C THR A 162 -6.63 -23.26 5.05
N ASN A 163 -6.73 -24.46 4.53
CA ASN A 163 -6.59 -25.69 5.31
C ASN A 163 -5.75 -26.74 4.60
N LEU A 164 -5.18 -27.66 5.36
CA LEU A 164 -4.21 -28.64 4.88
C LEU A 164 -4.82 -29.69 3.95
N GLU A 165 -6.07 -30.07 4.20
CA GLU A 165 -6.76 -31.07 3.39
C GLU A 165 -6.98 -30.55 1.96
N ASP A 166 -7.53 -29.35 1.83
CA ASP A 166 -7.73 -28.71 0.53
C ASP A 166 -6.38 -28.42 -0.17
N LEU A 167 -5.33 -28.08 0.58
CA LEU A 167 -4.00 -27.85 0.02
C LEU A 167 -3.45 -29.12 -0.64
N LYS A 168 -3.48 -30.25 0.06
CA LYS A 168 -3.01 -31.52 -0.46
C LYS A 168 -3.88 -32.02 -1.63
N LYS A 169 -5.20 -31.93 -1.50
CA LYS A 169 -6.14 -32.32 -2.56
C LYS A 169 -5.90 -31.53 -3.84
N SER A 170 -5.81 -30.22 -3.74
CA SER A 170 -5.56 -29.34 -4.88
C SER A 170 -4.20 -29.59 -5.51
N PHE A 171 -3.17 -29.87 -4.69
CA PHE A 171 -1.85 -30.24 -5.18
C PHE A 171 -1.88 -31.53 -5.99
N HIS A 172 -2.48 -32.62 -5.47
CA HIS A 172 -2.52 -33.89 -6.16
C HIS A 172 -3.30 -33.78 -7.47
N LEU A 173 -4.45 -33.10 -7.48
CA LEU A 173 -5.23 -32.88 -8.69
C LEU A 173 -4.39 -32.21 -9.79
N MET A 174 -3.70 -31.11 -9.44
CA MET A 174 -2.84 -30.40 -10.40
C MET A 174 -1.62 -31.22 -10.82
N PHE A 175 -0.96 -31.87 -9.85
CA PHE A 175 0.27 -32.59 -10.12
C PHE A 175 0.01 -33.82 -11.00
N ASP A 176 -1.10 -34.53 -10.82
CA ASP A 176 -1.48 -35.65 -11.62
C ASP A 176 -1.79 -35.26 -13.07
N GLU A 177 -2.43 -34.14 -13.26
CA GLU A 177 -2.80 -33.63 -14.59
C GLU A 177 -1.62 -32.96 -15.30
N PHE A 178 -0.93 -32.00 -14.66
CA PHE A 178 0.06 -31.13 -15.33
C PHE A 178 1.52 -31.50 -15.06
N LYS A 179 1.79 -32.41 -14.10
CA LYS A 179 3.15 -32.77 -13.63
C LYS A 179 3.99 -31.56 -13.18
N SER A 180 3.34 -30.45 -12.92
CA SER A 180 3.94 -29.20 -12.48
C SER A 180 2.95 -28.41 -11.65
N VAL A 181 3.39 -27.91 -10.49
CA VAL A 181 2.61 -27.03 -9.62
C VAL A 181 3.48 -25.86 -9.21
N TYR A 182 2.92 -24.65 -9.27
CA TYR A 182 3.51 -23.45 -8.71
C TYR A 182 2.65 -23.02 -7.52
N ALA A 183 3.26 -22.98 -6.33
CA ALA A 183 2.62 -22.49 -5.12
C ALA A 183 3.06 -21.05 -4.85
N GLU A 184 2.10 -20.20 -4.52
CA GLU A 184 2.37 -18.84 -4.12
C GLU A 184 1.47 -18.38 -2.97
N THR A 185 1.88 -17.33 -2.28
CA THR A 185 1.08 -16.71 -1.23
C THR A 185 -0.13 -15.99 -1.82
N ASP A 186 -1.29 -16.15 -1.19
CA ASP A 186 -2.48 -15.38 -1.55
C ASP A 186 -2.39 -13.98 -0.95
N MET A 187 -2.08 -13.01 -1.80
CA MET A 187 -1.89 -11.63 -1.37
C MET A 187 -3.19 -10.81 -1.31
N ARG A 188 -4.38 -11.41 -1.51
CA ARG A 188 -5.65 -10.72 -1.24
C ARG A 188 -5.78 -10.43 0.25
N ALA A 189 -6.18 -9.22 0.61
CA ALA A 189 -6.14 -8.73 1.99
C ALA A 189 -6.88 -9.65 2.97
N MET A 190 -8.07 -10.15 2.60
CA MET A 190 -8.87 -11.08 3.40
C MET A 190 -8.18 -12.42 3.72
N HIS A 191 -7.15 -12.77 2.98
CA HIS A 191 -6.39 -14.00 3.13
C HIS A 191 -4.97 -13.79 3.67
N ASN A 192 -4.60 -12.54 3.98
CA ASN A 192 -3.24 -12.18 4.35
C ASN A 192 -3.21 -11.22 5.55
N PRO A 193 -3.12 -11.73 6.77
CA PRO A 193 -3.02 -10.90 7.98
C PRO A 193 -1.83 -9.94 8.01
N SER A 194 -0.68 -10.33 7.44
CA SER A 194 0.49 -9.45 7.34
C SER A 194 0.19 -8.24 6.45
N ARG A 195 -0.44 -8.44 5.30
CA ARG A 195 -0.91 -7.37 4.42
C ARG A 195 -1.93 -6.45 5.11
N MET A 196 -2.88 -7.03 5.85
CA MET A 196 -3.86 -6.24 6.61
C MET A 196 -3.21 -5.34 7.65
N ALA A 197 -2.09 -5.77 8.26
CA ALA A 197 -1.31 -4.92 9.15
C ALA A 197 -0.64 -3.74 8.41
N VAL A 198 -0.14 -3.96 7.19
CA VAL A 198 0.41 -2.88 6.34
C VAL A 198 -0.67 -1.88 5.94
N ILE A 199 -1.85 -2.35 5.53
CA ILE A 199 -3.02 -1.49 5.23
C ILE A 199 -3.44 -0.67 6.46
N LYS A 200 -3.41 -1.27 7.65
CA LYS A 200 -3.67 -0.57 8.92
C LYS A 200 -2.69 0.58 9.16
N ASN A 201 -1.41 0.34 8.91
CA ASN A 201 -0.36 1.37 9.06
C ASN A 201 -0.53 2.47 8.01
N ALA A 202 -0.81 2.11 6.76
CA ALA A 202 -1.15 3.07 5.72
C ALA A 202 -2.36 3.95 6.09
N THR A 203 -3.40 3.34 6.69
CA THR A 203 -4.59 4.06 7.15
C THR A 203 -4.24 5.05 8.28
N LYS A 204 -3.38 4.66 9.23
CA LYS A 204 -2.91 5.57 10.29
C LYS A 204 -2.14 6.76 9.70
N LYS A 205 -1.21 6.52 8.76
CA LYS A 205 -0.50 7.58 8.03
C LYS A 205 -1.45 8.52 7.30
N LEU A 206 -2.53 7.96 6.72
CA LEU A 206 -3.57 8.77 6.08
C LEU A 206 -4.27 9.68 7.09
N LEU A 207 -4.65 9.14 8.25
CA LEU A 207 -5.28 9.90 9.32
C LEU A 207 -4.38 11.00 9.87
N ASP A 208 -3.09 10.73 10.06
CA ASP A 208 -2.11 11.74 10.47
C ASP A 208 -2.08 12.89 9.45
N LYS A 209 -2.11 12.56 8.15
CA LYS A 209 -2.13 13.55 7.08
C LYS A 209 -3.45 14.32 7.00
N ILE A 210 -4.60 13.66 7.21
CA ILE A 210 -5.91 14.31 7.28
C ILE A 210 -6.00 15.27 8.46
N ASN A 211 -5.44 14.88 9.62
CA ASN A 211 -5.45 15.70 10.84
C ASN A 211 -4.42 16.83 10.81
N ALA A 212 -3.42 16.77 9.93
CA ALA A 212 -2.47 17.86 9.71
C ALA A 212 -3.12 18.96 8.86
N CYS A 213 -3.67 19.98 9.52
CA CYS A 213 -4.36 21.07 8.89
C CYS A 213 -3.43 22.27 8.62
N CYS A 214 -3.70 23.00 7.54
CA CYS A 214 -3.00 24.24 7.22
C CYS A 214 -3.22 25.29 8.32
N PRO A 215 -2.17 25.93 8.86
CA PRO A 215 -2.31 26.95 9.91
C PRO A 215 -3.11 28.18 9.47
N GLN A 216 -3.16 28.47 8.16
CA GLN A 216 -3.82 29.65 7.62
C GLN A 216 -5.29 29.42 7.25
N CYS A 217 -5.59 28.32 6.50
CA CYS A 217 -6.94 28.08 5.98
C CYS A 217 -7.62 26.85 6.57
N ASN A 218 -6.95 26.15 7.47
CA ASN A 218 -7.43 24.97 8.19
C ASN A 218 -7.84 23.78 7.28
N ILE A 219 -7.39 23.75 6.00
CA ILE A 219 -7.63 22.61 5.13
C ILE A 219 -6.74 21.42 5.53
N PRO A 220 -7.26 20.18 5.55
CA PRO A 220 -6.48 18.97 5.79
C PRO A 220 -5.39 18.73 4.73
N GLY A 221 -4.41 17.91 5.08
CA GLY A 221 -3.36 17.47 4.15
C GLY A 221 -2.14 18.40 4.09
N PHE A 222 -2.00 19.35 5.02
CA PHE A 222 -0.80 20.17 5.12
C PHE A 222 0.40 19.32 5.55
N GLY A 223 1.45 19.34 4.77
CA GLY A 223 2.62 18.51 5.04
C GLY A 223 3.82 18.86 4.19
N ILE A 224 4.89 18.10 4.33
CA ILE A 224 6.12 18.26 3.57
C ILE A 224 5.82 18.01 2.08
N THR A 225 6.15 19.01 1.25
CA THR A 225 6.02 18.92 -0.21
C THR A 225 7.37 18.73 -0.90
N SER A 226 8.45 19.22 -0.28
CA SER A 226 9.82 19.03 -0.77
C SER A 226 10.85 19.13 0.34
N ALA A 227 12.06 18.62 0.08
CA ALA A 227 13.23 18.78 0.92
C ALA A 227 14.27 19.64 0.17
N LYS A 228 14.78 20.67 0.82
CA LYS A 228 15.86 21.50 0.32
C LYS A 228 17.19 20.92 0.79
N LYS A 229 18.09 20.65 -0.13
CA LYS A 229 19.47 20.21 0.15
C LYS A 229 20.34 21.41 0.53
N GLY A 230 21.56 21.13 1.02
CA GLY A 230 22.54 22.16 1.30
C GLY A 230 22.93 22.28 2.77
N LEU A 231 22.73 21.22 3.59
CA LEU A 231 23.28 21.17 4.95
C LEU A 231 24.79 21.34 4.88
N ALA A 232 25.35 22.30 5.63
CA ALA A 232 26.77 22.65 5.55
C ALA A 232 27.66 21.52 6.06
N CYS A 233 28.78 21.26 5.37
CA CYS A 233 29.82 20.37 5.86
C CYS A 233 30.45 20.93 7.15
N SER A 234 30.67 20.10 8.17
CA SER A 234 31.25 20.50 9.43
C SER A 234 32.74 20.93 9.32
N LEU A 235 33.42 20.53 8.24
CA LEU A 235 34.85 20.84 8.05
C LEU A 235 35.06 22.05 7.12
N CYS A 236 34.46 22.07 5.92
CA CYS A 236 34.72 23.11 4.92
C CYS A 236 33.54 24.08 4.71
N MET A 237 32.42 23.89 5.41
CA MET A 237 31.21 24.70 5.31
C MET A 237 30.53 24.70 3.93
N ALA A 238 31.03 23.95 2.96
CA ALA A 238 30.37 23.80 1.66
C ALA A 238 29.02 23.08 1.80
N PRO A 239 28.03 23.39 0.95
CA PRO A 239 26.73 22.72 0.97
C PRO A 239 26.89 21.26 0.53
N THR A 240 26.26 20.34 1.28
CA THR A 240 26.21 18.93 0.97
C THR A 240 24.88 18.53 0.29
N LYS A 241 24.77 17.26 -0.12
CA LYS A 241 23.51 16.67 -0.63
C LYS A 241 22.48 16.39 0.47
N SER A 242 22.87 16.54 1.73
CA SER A 242 21.99 16.30 2.89
C SER A 242 20.94 17.39 3.05
N THR A 243 19.82 17.01 3.66
CA THR A 243 18.66 17.89 3.85
C THR A 243 18.98 19.04 4.81
N LEU A 244 18.82 20.26 4.31
CA LEU A 244 18.92 21.51 5.10
C LEU A 244 17.58 21.85 5.73
N SER A 245 16.49 21.75 4.95
CA SER A 245 15.14 22.12 5.42
C SER A 245 14.06 21.30 4.73
N PHE A 246 12.89 21.20 5.39
CA PHE A 246 11.64 20.75 4.78
C PHE A 246 10.78 21.96 4.40
N ILE A 247 10.17 21.86 3.22
CA ILE A 247 9.22 22.86 2.74
C ILE A 247 7.81 22.26 2.85
N TYR A 248 6.94 22.99 3.54
CA TYR A 248 5.52 22.72 3.64
C TYR A 248 4.75 23.70 2.77
N ASN A 249 3.80 23.21 1.99
CA ASN A 249 2.98 24.07 1.15
C ASN A 249 1.51 23.61 1.22
N CYS A 250 0.61 24.58 1.41
CA CYS A 250 -0.82 24.32 1.35
C CYS A 250 -1.29 24.39 -0.09
N LYS A 251 -1.93 23.33 -0.58
CA LYS A 251 -2.48 23.28 -1.94
C LYS A 251 -3.70 24.19 -2.15
N LYS A 252 -4.34 24.69 -1.05
CA LYS A 252 -5.57 25.48 -1.12
C LYS A 252 -5.34 26.99 -1.08
N CYS A 253 -4.41 27.45 -0.23
CA CYS A 253 -4.17 28.89 -0.01
C CYS A 253 -2.71 29.31 -0.22
N ASP A 254 -1.89 28.40 -0.77
CA ASP A 254 -0.46 28.61 -1.07
C ASP A 254 0.40 29.03 0.13
N PHE A 255 -0.12 28.88 1.36
CA PHE A 255 0.67 29.11 2.57
C PHE A 255 1.89 28.22 2.59
N LYS A 256 3.07 28.80 2.84
CA LYS A 256 4.36 28.09 2.89
C LYS A 256 4.99 28.21 4.25
N ARG A 257 5.61 27.14 4.71
CA ARG A 257 6.47 27.11 5.90
C ARG A 257 7.74 26.35 5.57
N GLU A 258 8.88 26.90 5.96
CA GLU A 258 10.17 26.21 5.92
C GLU A 258 10.56 25.77 7.34
N GLU A 259 10.93 24.52 7.53
CA GLU A 259 11.46 23.98 8.78
C GLU A 259 12.94 23.66 8.58
N MET A 260 13.78 24.48 9.22
CA MET A 260 15.23 24.31 9.15
C MET A 260 15.70 23.18 10.06
N TYR A 261 16.69 22.42 9.60
CA TYR A 261 17.34 21.36 10.34
C TYR A 261 16.39 20.27 10.87
N PRO A 262 15.50 19.72 10.05
CA PRO A 262 14.45 18.80 10.50
C PRO A 262 15.01 17.49 11.08
N ASN A 263 16.25 17.12 10.69
CA ASN A 263 16.96 15.95 11.19
C ASN A 263 17.77 16.23 12.47
N LYS A 264 17.55 17.40 13.11
CA LYS A 264 18.27 17.84 14.33
C LYS A 264 19.79 17.93 14.16
N LYS A 265 20.27 18.05 12.91
CA LYS A 265 21.67 18.30 12.56
C LYS A 265 21.79 19.68 11.97
N THR A 266 22.77 20.46 12.42
CA THR A 266 23.11 21.79 11.89
C THR A 266 24.24 21.74 10.87
N THR A 267 25.06 20.66 10.90
CA THR A 267 26.13 20.38 9.94
C THR A 267 26.13 18.89 9.58
N GLU A 268 26.76 18.56 8.46
CA GLU A 268 26.92 17.19 7.98
C GLU A 268 28.37 16.72 8.15
N ASP A 269 28.54 15.41 8.30
CA ASP A 269 29.87 14.78 8.37
C ASP A 269 30.64 14.99 7.05
N PRO A 270 31.95 15.32 7.10
CA PRO A 270 32.79 15.48 5.92
C PRO A 270 32.79 14.25 4.98
N MET A 271 32.47 13.06 5.48
CA MET A 271 32.33 11.84 4.68
C MET A 271 31.24 11.97 3.59
N TYR A 272 30.24 12.82 3.81
CA TYR A 272 29.14 13.10 2.85
C TYR A 272 29.33 14.40 2.08
N CYS A 273 30.53 14.98 2.11
CA CYS A 273 30.86 16.22 1.42
C CYS A 273 31.64 15.94 0.13
N ASP A 274 31.11 16.37 -1.01
CA ASP A 274 31.75 16.19 -2.31
C ASP A 274 33.12 16.91 -2.45
N TYR A 275 33.46 17.83 -1.53
CA TYR A 275 34.75 18.53 -1.52
C TYR A 275 35.76 17.90 -0.54
N CYS A 276 35.31 17.39 0.60
CA CYS A 276 36.19 16.79 1.59
C CYS A 276 36.43 15.29 1.36
N ASN A 277 35.45 14.64 0.71
CA ASN A 277 35.49 13.23 0.33
C ASN A 277 34.86 13.07 -1.08
N PRO A 278 35.60 13.43 -2.14
CA PRO A 278 35.12 13.45 -3.52
C PRO A 278 34.88 12.05 -4.12
#